data_825fdd0b56a15aecb8355916a724c68b
#
_entry.id   825fdd0b56a15aecb8355916a724c68b
#
_cell.length_a   1.000
_cell.length_b   1.000
_cell.length_c   1.000
_cell.angle_alpha   90.00
_cell.angle_beta   90.00
_cell.angle_gamma   90.00
#
_symmetry.space_group_name_H-M   'P 1'
#
loop_
_entity.id
_entity.type
_entity.pdbx_description
1 polymer ?
#
loop_
_entity_poly.entity_id
_entity_poly.type
_entity_poly.pdbx_seq_one_letter_code
_entity_poly.pdbx_strand_id
1 'polypeptide(L)'
;GVDPVGHPDMERTQWLANLAARDQISYLFLSSARVFSGVLTRPYRETDRPDAQDPIGETLIALEDLLRETLDNLFILRLGLMFGGRRPNPLARALDALARGDIVKVSEQVRGSPVHVAEVARVIHGIVDQLGAGAPCQGLYHYSGIGEVTAYSFMETVLANASQYSPFEGARELMEGNPNDGGRVIGLSLDCAEIRHQFGIQQL
;
A
#
# COMPACT_ATOMS: atom_id res chain seq x y z
N GLY A 1 18.09 -7.74 -10.84
CA GLY A 1 17.07 -6.82 -11.26
C GLY A 1 16.62 -6.02 -10.04
N VAL A 2 16.74 -4.71 -10.11
CA VAL A 2 16.24 -3.83 -9.05
C VAL A 2 14.73 -4.05 -8.97
N ASP A 3 14.23 -4.45 -7.83
CA ASP A 3 12.80 -4.52 -7.57
C ASP A 3 12.24 -3.11 -7.83
N PRO A 4 11.29 -2.93 -8.77
CA PRO A 4 10.75 -1.60 -9.09
C PRO A 4 9.93 -0.99 -7.94
N VAL A 5 9.57 -1.78 -6.95
CA VAL A 5 9.16 -1.30 -5.62
C VAL A 5 10.45 -1.29 -4.80
N GLY A 6 11.25 -0.23 -4.94
CA GLY A 6 12.54 -0.14 -4.26
C GLY A 6 12.40 -0.54 -2.79
N HIS A 7 13.28 -1.42 -2.33
CA HIS A 7 13.46 -1.62 -0.90
C HIS A 7 13.58 -0.25 -0.24
N PRO A 8 12.86 0.00 0.85
CA PRO A 8 12.99 1.23 1.59
C PRO A 8 14.48 1.45 1.91
N ASP A 9 15.03 2.56 1.42
CA ASP A 9 16.45 2.87 1.59
C ASP A 9 16.62 3.52 2.97
N MET A 10 17.10 2.74 3.94
CA MET A 10 17.32 3.17 5.32
C MET A 10 18.28 4.37 5.40
N GLU A 11 19.42 4.30 4.71
CA GLU A 11 20.46 5.35 4.79
C GLU A 11 19.94 6.68 4.22
N ARG A 12 19.28 6.62 3.06
CA ARG A 12 18.72 7.83 2.45
C ARG A 12 17.58 8.42 3.26
N THR A 13 16.71 7.57 3.83
CA THR A 13 15.62 8.02 4.70
C THR A 13 16.15 8.66 5.96
N GLN A 14 17.16 8.06 6.62
CA GLN A 14 17.84 8.64 7.77
C GLN A 14 18.47 10.01 7.45
N TRP A 15 19.15 10.12 6.30
CA TRP A 15 19.74 11.37 5.86
C TRP A 15 18.70 12.46 5.66
N LEU A 16 17.57 12.13 4.99
CA LEU A 16 16.46 13.07 4.77
C LEU A 16 15.78 13.47 6.09
N ALA A 17 15.60 12.52 7.03
CA ALA A 17 15.04 12.79 8.34
C ALA A 17 15.90 13.75 9.14
N ASN A 18 17.21 13.55 9.17
CA ASN A 18 18.14 14.45 9.86
C ASN A 18 18.12 15.86 9.27
N LEU A 19 18.00 15.98 7.93
CA LEU A 19 17.87 17.27 7.27
C LEU A 19 16.55 17.95 7.64
N ALA A 20 15.44 17.23 7.63
CA ALA A 20 14.12 17.74 7.99
C ALA A 20 14.07 18.18 9.47
N ALA A 21 14.66 17.39 10.38
CA ALA A 21 14.77 17.73 11.80
C ALA A 21 15.57 19.03 12.01
N ARG A 22 16.74 19.15 11.37
CA ARG A 22 17.58 20.34 11.45
C ARG A 22 16.86 21.61 11.02
N ASP A 23 16.12 21.53 9.88
CA ASP A 23 15.50 22.69 9.24
C ASP A 23 14.01 22.84 9.67
N GLN A 24 13.53 22.05 10.64
CA GLN A 24 12.16 22.05 11.18
C GLN A 24 11.10 21.88 10.08
N ILE A 25 11.40 21.03 9.08
CA ILE A 25 10.51 20.79 7.94
C ILE A 25 9.53 19.67 8.29
N SER A 26 8.26 19.86 7.95
CA SER A 26 7.24 18.81 8.03
C SER A 26 7.58 17.63 7.10
N TYR A 27 7.51 16.41 7.61
CA TYR A 27 7.86 15.21 6.86
C TYR A 27 6.64 14.29 6.72
N LEU A 28 6.26 14.00 5.48
CA LEU A 28 5.23 13.02 5.17
C LEU A 28 5.88 11.73 4.67
N PHE A 29 5.70 10.65 5.41
CA PHE A 29 6.21 9.32 5.08
C PHE A 29 5.10 8.40 4.59
N LEU A 30 5.29 7.82 3.41
CA LEU A 30 4.38 6.80 2.87
C LEU A 30 4.85 5.41 3.30
N SER A 31 4.11 4.81 4.20
CA SER A 31 4.29 3.44 4.67
C SER A 31 3.26 2.51 4.02
N SER A 32 3.12 1.29 4.48
CA SER A 32 2.26 0.28 3.88
C SER A 32 1.56 -0.59 4.93
N ALA A 33 0.41 -1.16 4.57
CA ALA A 33 -0.25 -2.23 5.33
C ALA A 33 0.67 -3.46 5.57
N ARG A 34 1.78 -3.58 4.81
CA ARG A 34 2.79 -4.64 5.00
C ARG A 34 3.54 -4.58 6.33
N VAL A 35 3.37 -3.54 7.13
CA VAL A 35 3.85 -3.53 8.53
C VAL A 35 3.09 -4.54 9.40
N PHE A 36 1.99 -5.08 8.90
CA PHE A 36 1.18 -6.08 9.59
C PHE A 36 1.35 -7.48 9.01
N SER A 37 1.26 -8.49 9.88
CA SER A 37 1.33 -9.91 9.49
C SER A 37 0.09 -10.44 8.77
N GLY A 38 -1.02 -9.69 8.80
CA GLY A 38 -2.28 -10.08 8.19
C GLY A 38 -3.10 -11.12 8.95
N VAL A 39 -2.84 -11.33 10.24
CA VAL A 39 -3.53 -12.36 11.05
C VAL A 39 -4.88 -11.95 11.59
N LEU A 40 -5.19 -10.66 11.62
CA LEU A 40 -6.47 -10.17 12.11
C LEU A 40 -7.58 -10.42 11.09
N THR A 41 -8.76 -10.78 11.61
CA THR A 41 -9.98 -10.98 10.80
C THR A 41 -10.80 -9.70 10.61
N ARG A 42 -10.29 -8.57 11.08
CA ARG A 42 -10.86 -7.23 10.92
C ARG A 42 -9.82 -6.29 10.31
N PRO A 43 -10.24 -5.14 9.76
CA PRO A 43 -9.29 -4.10 9.34
C PRO A 43 -8.37 -3.66 10.48
N TYR A 44 -7.11 -3.44 10.16
CA TYR A 44 -6.11 -2.92 11.10
C TYR A 44 -6.35 -1.44 11.37
N ARG A 45 -6.21 -1.07 12.63
CA ARG A 45 -6.28 0.32 13.12
C ARG A 45 -4.89 0.88 13.35
N GLU A 46 -4.79 2.18 13.43
CA GLU A 46 -3.55 2.89 13.73
C GLU A 46 -2.95 2.50 15.09
N THR A 47 -3.82 2.09 16.03
CA THR A 47 -3.43 1.61 17.37
C THR A 47 -2.94 0.17 17.41
N ASP A 48 -3.11 -0.59 16.33
CA ASP A 48 -2.62 -1.97 16.28
C ASP A 48 -1.09 -1.98 16.13
N ARG A 49 -0.45 -2.86 16.88
CA ARG A 49 1.01 -2.98 16.83
C ARG A 49 1.46 -3.62 15.51
N PRO A 50 2.41 -3.02 14.79
CA PRO A 50 3.07 -3.66 13.66
C PRO A 50 3.73 -4.98 14.06
N ASP A 51 3.54 -6.02 13.24
CA ASP A 51 3.98 -7.38 13.53
C ASP A 51 4.40 -8.16 12.28
N ALA A 52 4.81 -7.46 11.22
CA ALA A 52 5.28 -8.07 9.97
C ALA A 52 6.48 -9.00 10.23
N GLN A 53 6.55 -10.06 9.43
CA GLN A 53 7.63 -11.07 9.48
C GLN A 53 8.35 -11.19 8.13
N ASP A 54 8.00 -10.37 7.16
CA ASP A 54 8.70 -10.31 5.87
C ASP A 54 9.70 -9.14 5.86
N PRO A 55 10.81 -9.27 5.11
CA PRO A 55 11.90 -8.28 5.15
C PRO A 55 11.47 -6.84 4.80
N ILE A 56 10.48 -6.68 3.93
CA ILE A 56 9.99 -5.33 3.56
C ILE A 56 9.17 -4.74 4.70
N GLY A 57 8.28 -5.53 5.29
CA GLY A 57 7.48 -5.11 6.44
C GLY A 57 8.35 -4.76 7.64
N GLU A 58 9.34 -5.59 7.97
CA GLU A 58 10.30 -5.32 9.05
C GLU A 58 11.10 -4.03 8.80
N THR A 59 11.53 -3.79 7.56
CA THR A 59 12.22 -2.56 7.18
C THR A 59 11.31 -1.33 7.32
N LEU A 60 10.04 -1.43 6.93
CA LEU A 60 9.07 -0.35 7.09
C LEU A 60 8.82 -0.02 8.56
N ILE A 61 8.71 -1.04 9.43
CA ILE A 61 8.58 -0.86 10.87
C ILE A 61 9.79 -0.10 11.42
N ALA A 62 11.00 -0.56 11.10
CA ALA A 62 12.23 0.09 11.52
C ALA A 62 12.34 1.56 11.05
N LEU A 63 11.87 1.86 9.83
CA LEU A 63 11.80 3.23 9.30
C LEU A 63 10.78 4.08 10.03
N GLU A 64 9.58 3.56 10.30
CA GLU A 64 8.59 4.29 11.07
C GLU A 64 9.10 4.65 12.47
N ASP A 65 9.77 3.72 13.14
CA ASP A 65 10.34 3.94 14.48
C ASP A 65 11.47 4.98 14.44
N LEU A 66 12.41 4.83 13.50
CA LEU A 66 13.49 5.80 13.28
C LEU A 66 12.96 7.22 13.02
N LEU A 67 11.93 7.35 12.19
CA LEU A 67 11.34 8.65 11.88
C LEU A 67 10.63 9.26 13.09
N ARG A 68 9.94 8.46 13.92
CA ARG A 68 9.30 8.92 15.15
C ARG A 68 10.32 9.40 16.19
N GLU A 69 11.50 8.75 16.26
CA GLU A 69 12.58 9.16 17.14
C GLU A 69 13.31 10.42 16.67
N THR A 70 13.28 10.71 15.36
CA THR A 70 14.07 11.80 14.76
C THR A 70 13.26 13.08 14.54
N LEU A 71 11.94 12.98 14.34
CA LEU A 71 11.12 14.07 13.82
C LEU A 71 9.94 14.40 14.74
N ASP A 72 9.81 15.68 15.12
CA ASP A 72 8.64 16.19 15.82
C ASP A 72 7.46 16.42 14.88
N ASN A 73 7.70 16.87 13.63
CA ASN A 73 6.69 17.17 12.63
C ASN A 73 6.59 16.03 11.60
N LEU A 74 6.09 14.89 12.04
CA LEU A 74 6.01 13.67 11.24
C LEU A 74 4.57 13.25 10.98
N PHE A 75 4.23 13.08 9.71
CA PHE A 75 2.99 12.47 9.24
C PHE A 75 3.30 11.12 8.59
N ILE A 76 2.81 10.03 9.14
CA ILE A 76 2.93 8.69 8.56
C ILE A 76 1.60 8.30 7.93
N LEU A 77 1.60 7.96 6.64
CA LEU A 77 0.44 7.44 5.94
C LEU A 77 0.70 6.00 5.52
N ARG A 78 0.10 5.04 6.23
CA ARG A 78 0.10 3.63 5.81
C ARG A 78 -0.95 3.42 4.72
N LEU A 79 -0.52 2.88 3.61
CA LEU A 79 -1.36 2.66 2.44
C LEU A 79 -1.71 1.18 2.28
N GLY A 80 -2.94 0.92 1.86
CA GLY A 80 -3.35 -0.38 1.34
C GLY A 80 -2.60 -0.77 0.07
N LEU A 81 -2.95 -1.91 -0.52
CA LEU A 81 -2.36 -2.37 -1.78
C LEU A 81 -2.59 -1.34 -2.90
N MET A 82 -1.52 -0.72 -3.37
CA MET A 82 -1.60 0.24 -4.47
C MET A 82 -1.54 -0.44 -5.83
N PHE A 83 -2.36 0.04 -6.77
CA PHE A 83 -2.34 -0.39 -8.16
C PHE A 83 -2.44 0.79 -9.14
N GLY A 84 -2.14 0.53 -10.42
CA GLY A 84 -2.17 1.53 -11.48
C GLY A 84 -0.85 2.29 -11.66
N GLY A 85 -0.89 3.33 -12.49
CA GLY A 85 0.29 4.12 -12.84
C GLY A 85 1.04 3.60 -14.07
N ARG A 86 2.04 4.39 -14.52
CA ARG A 86 2.80 4.14 -15.77
C ARG A 86 4.05 3.28 -15.56
N ARG A 87 4.47 3.05 -14.32
CA ARG A 87 5.66 2.23 -14.04
C ARG A 87 5.30 0.76 -13.96
N PRO A 88 6.21 -0.16 -14.26
CA PRO A 88 6.01 -1.57 -14.01
C PRO A 88 5.62 -1.80 -12.55
N ASN A 89 4.48 -2.42 -12.34
CA ASN A 89 3.96 -2.79 -11.03
C ASN A 89 3.45 -4.24 -11.08
N PRO A 90 3.15 -4.91 -9.97
CA PRO A 90 2.72 -6.29 -9.96
C PRO A 90 1.52 -6.57 -10.88
N LEU A 91 0.54 -5.64 -10.91
CA LEU A 91 -0.62 -5.76 -11.77
C LEU A 91 -0.26 -5.68 -13.26
N ALA A 92 0.56 -4.71 -13.66
CA ALA A 92 1.01 -4.57 -15.05
C ALA A 92 1.79 -5.82 -15.50
N ARG A 93 2.69 -6.34 -14.64
CA ARG A 93 3.43 -7.59 -14.93
C ARG A 93 2.50 -8.79 -15.10
N ALA A 94 1.46 -8.91 -14.27
CA ALA A 94 0.49 -9.98 -14.38
C ALA A 94 -0.31 -9.88 -15.69
N LEU A 95 -0.77 -8.67 -16.06
CA LEU A 95 -1.44 -8.44 -17.34
C LEU A 95 -0.54 -8.72 -18.55
N ASP A 96 0.72 -8.31 -18.50
CA ASP A 96 1.71 -8.60 -19.54
C ASP A 96 1.97 -10.12 -19.67
N ALA A 97 2.03 -10.85 -18.57
CA ALA A 97 2.17 -12.30 -18.58
C ALA A 97 0.94 -12.97 -19.20
N LEU A 98 -0.26 -12.58 -18.78
CA LEU A 98 -1.53 -13.07 -19.37
C LEU A 98 -1.63 -12.74 -20.85
N ALA A 99 -1.17 -11.57 -21.29
CA ALA A 99 -1.16 -11.18 -22.70
C ALA A 99 -0.21 -12.07 -23.54
N ARG A 100 0.84 -12.61 -22.95
CA ARG A 100 1.72 -13.60 -23.60
C ARG A 100 1.19 -15.04 -23.58
N GLY A 101 0.06 -15.27 -22.90
CA GLY A 101 -0.50 -16.61 -22.73
C GLY A 101 0.12 -17.39 -21.54
N ASP A 102 0.83 -16.69 -20.64
CA ASP A 102 1.37 -17.29 -19.43
C ASP A 102 0.25 -17.51 -18.40
N ILE A 103 0.40 -18.53 -17.55
CA ILE A 103 -0.49 -18.78 -16.41
C ILE A 103 -0.07 -17.87 -15.27
N VAL A 104 -1.00 -17.09 -14.74
CA VAL A 104 -0.79 -16.25 -13.56
C VAL A 104 -1.51 -16.86 -12.36
N LYS A 105 -0.75 -17.25 -11.34
CA LYS A 105 -1.28 -17.77 -10.09
C LYS A 105 -1.57 -16.64 -9.13
N VAL A 106 -2.78 -16.58 -8.60
CA VAL A 106 -3.26 -15.54 -7.68
C VAL A 106 -3.96 -16.17 -6.48
N SER A 107 -3.69 -15.65 -5.29
CA SER A 107 -4.21 -16.23 -4.05
C SER A 107 -5.61 -15.77 -3.71
N GLU A 108 -6.47 -16.70 -3.33
CA GLU A 108 -7.76 -16.44 -2.65
C GLU A 108 -7.57 -16.15 -1.15
N GLN A 109 -6.41 -16.48 -0.61
CA GLN A 109 -6.13 -16.32 0.82
C GLN A 109 -5.61 -14.92 1.17
N VAL A 110 -5.08 -14.18 0.20
CA VAL A 110 -4.62 -12.81 0.40
C VAL A 110 -5.78 -11.85 0.14
N ARG A 111 -6.11 -11.05 1.16
CA ARG A 111 -7.20 -10.08 1.13
C ARG A 111 -6.70 -8.69 1.44
N GLY A 112 -7.37 -7.69 0.92
CA GLY A 112 -7.06 -6.30 1.18
C GLY A 112 -8.03 -5.35 0.48
N SER A 113 -7.80 -4.06 0.66
CA SER A 113 -8.58 -3.00 0.04
C SER A 113 -7.70 -2.24 -0.96
N PRO A 114 -7.65 -2.67 -2.24
CA PRO A 114 -6.80 -2.04 -3.24
C PRO A 114 -7.17 -0.58 -3.46
N VAL A 115 -6.15 0.27 -3.66
CA VAL A 115 -6.33 1.70 -3.93
C VAL A 115 -5.56 2.11 -5.18
N HIS A 116 -6.19 2.88 -6.06
CA HIS A 116 -5.53 3.38 -7.25
C HIS A 116 -4.54 4.49 -6.93
N VAL A 117 -3.36 4.50 -7.57
CA VAL A 117 -2.30 5.49 -7.30
C VAL A 117 -2.75 6.94 -7.51
N ALA A 118 -3.68 7.22 -8.43
CA ALA A 118 -4.22 8.57 -8.62
C ALA A 118 -5.06 9.01 -7.42
N GLU A 119 -5.75 8.08 -6.77
CA GLU A 119 -6.51 8.35 -5.55
C GLU A 119 -5.57 8.66 -4.37
N VAL A 120 -4.49 7.89 -4.23
CA VAL A 120 -3.45 8.19 -3.24
C VAL A 120 -2.84 9.58 -3.47
N ALA A 121 -2.57 9.95 -4.73
CA ALA A 121 -2.08 11.28 -5.06
C ALA A 121 -3.07 12.39 -4.68
N ARG A 122 -4.38 12.18 -4.91
CA ARG A 122 -5.44 13.12 -4.48
C ARG A 122 -5.43 13.29 -2.96
N VAL A 123 -5.33 12.18 -2.22
CA VAL A 123 -5.29 12.18 -0.75
C VAL A 123 -4.07 12.94 -0.24
N ILE A 124 -2.88 12.64 -0.78
CA ILE A 124 -1.64 13.34 -0.40
C ILE A 124 -1.77 14.86 -0.67
N HIS A 125 -2.31 15.24 -1.81
CA HIS A 125 -2.55 16.65 -2.14
C HIS A 125 -3.45 17.32 -1.09
N GLY A 126 -4.60 16.69 -0.75
CA GLY A 126 -5.51 17.22 0.24
C GLY A 126 -4.91 17.31 1.67
N ILE A 127 -4.02 16.37 2.04
CA ILE A 127 -3.27 16.45 3.30
C ILE A 127 -2.30 17.63 3.26
N VAL A 128 -1.49 17.74 2.20
CA VAL A 128 -0.48 18.81 2.07
C VAL A 128 -1.13 20.19 2.09
N ASP A 129 -2.26 20.36 1.42
CA ASP A 129 -3.02 21.63 1.44
C ASP A 129 -3.50 21.99 2.85
N GLN A 130 -4.01 21.02 3.61
CA GLN A 130 -4.47 21.25 4.98
C GLN A 130 -3.30 21.54 5.93
N LEU A 131 -2.18 20.84 5.78
CA LEU A 131 -0.95 21.13 6.53
C LEU A 131 -0.42 22.52 6.21
N GLY A 132 -0.46 22.94 4.94
CA GLY A 132 -0.13 24.29 4.51
C GLY A 132 -1.05 25.36 5.05
N ALA A 133 -2.31 25.01 5.33
CA ALA A 133 -3.30 25.89 5.98
C ALA A 133 -3.20 25.87 7.52
N GLY A 134 -2.23 25.18 8.11
CA GLY A 134 -1.97 25.17 9.56
C GLY A 134 -2.56 23.97 10.31
N ALA A 135 -3.04 22.94 9.62
CA ALA A 135 -3.36 21.68 10.28
C ALA A 135 -2.12 21.06 10.93
N PRO A 136 -2.26 20.36 12.09
CA PRO A 136 -1.11 19.73 12.72
C PRO A 136 -0.47 18.65 11.83
N CYS A 137 0.85 18.75 11.62
CA CYS A 137 1.62 17.77 10.87
C CYS A 137 2.16 16.68 11.80
N GLN A 138 1.26 15.97 12.46
CA GLN A 138 1.66 14.89 13.37
C GLN A 138 0.61 13.77 13.31
N GLY A 139 1.10 12.55 13.33
CA GLY A 139 0.25 11.39 13.49
C GLY A 139 0.52 10.26 12.52
N LEU A 140 -0.14 9.17 12.81
CA LEU A 140 -0.18 7.97 12.00
C LEU A 140 -1.60 7.78 11.49
N TYR A 141 -1.73 7.60 10.19
CA TYR A 141 -3.02 7.45 9.52
C TYR A 141 -3.00 6.31 8.54
N HIS A 142 -4.15 5.72 8.33
CA HIS A 142 -4.37 4.67 7.35
C HIS A 142 -5.19 5.18 6.16
N TYR A 143 -4.83 4.71 4.95
CA TYR A 143 -5.65 4.94 3.77
C TYR A 143 -5.63 3.75 2.80
N SER A 144 -6.80 3.32 2.35
CA SER A 144 -6.99 2.23 1.39
C SER A 144 -8.27 2.44 0.58
N GLY A 145 -8.51 1.63 -0.44
CA GLY A 145 -9.78 1.62 -1.16
C GLY A 145 -10.96 1.14 -0.31
N ILE A 146 -12.16 1.27 -0.84
CA ILE A 146 -13.38 0.78 -0.20
C ILE A 146 -13.54 -0.72 -0.40
N GLY A 147 -13.93 -1.40 0.66
CA GLY A 147 -14.24 -2.82 0.65
C GLY A 147 -13.00 -3.72 0.66
N GLU A 148 -13.21 -4.94 1.12
CA GLU A 148 -12.18 -5.97 1.11
C GLU A 148 -12.45 -6.94 -0.05
N VAL A 149 -11.43 -7.26 -0.81
CA VAL A 149 -11.46 -8.24 -1.89
C VAL A 149 -10.29 -9.20 -1.78
N THR A 150 -10.44 -10.42 -2.32
CA THR A 150 -9.30 -11.32 -2.48
C THR A 150 -8.41 -10.85 -3.64
N ALA A 151 -7.13 -11.22 -3.60
CA ALA A 151 -6.22 -10.91 -4.72
C ALA A 151 -6.73 -11.56 -6.04
N TYR A 152 -7.32 -12.75 -5.94
CA TYR A 152 -7.90 -13.45 -7.08
C TYR A 152 -9.10 -12.67 -7.66
N SER A 153 -10.10 -12.35 -6.85
CA SER A 153 -11.31 -11.63 -7.28
C SER A 153 -10.97 -10.23 -7.85
N PHE A 154 -9.97 -9.55 -7.25
CA PHE A 154 -9.46 -8.29 -7.81
C PHE A 154 -8.87 -8.49 -9.20
N MET A 155 -8.02 -9.52 -9.40
CA MET A 155 -7.39 -9.80 -10.68
C MET A 155 -8.40 -10.22 -11.75
N GLU A 156 -9.43 -11.02 -11.40
CA GLU A 156 -10.53 -11.34 -12.30
C GLU A 156 -11.24 -10.09 -12.82
N THR A 157 -11.55 -9.16 -11.90
CA THR A 157 -12.21 -7.89 -12.26
C THR A 157 -11.33 -7.05 -13.19
N VAL A 158 -10.02 -6.97 -12.89
CA VAL A 158 -9.05 -6.25 -13.73
C VAL A 158 -8.97 -6.88 -15.12
N LEU A 159 -8.89 -8.21 -15.20
CA LEU A 159 -8.79 -8.93 -16.47
C LEU A 159 -10.08 -8.76 -17.31
N ALA A 160 -11.24 -8.85 -16.68
CA ALA A 160 -12.53 -8.63 -17.34
C ALA A 160 -12.62 -7.22 -17.95
N ASN A 161 -12.15 -6.20 -17.23
CA ASN A 161 -12.11 -4.83 -17.74
C ASN A 161 -11.04 -4.64 -18.83
N ALA A 162 -9.83 -5.15 -18.64
CA ALA A 162 -8.74 -5.02 -19.60
C ALA A 162 -9.07 -5.67 -20.94
N SER A 163 -9.79 -6.79 -20.93
CA SER A 163 -10.19 -7.51 -22.15
C SER A 163 -11.19 -6.77 -23.03
N GLN A 164 -11.79 -5.68 -22.54
CA GLN A 164 -12.65 -4.81 -23.36
C GLN A 164 -11.84 -3.86 -24.25
N TYR A 165 -10.58 -3.57 -23.87
CA TYR A 165 -9.74 -2.57 -24.52
C TYR A 165 -8.57 -3.16 -25.31
N SER A 166 -8.24 -4.42 -25.10
CA SER A 166 -7.15 -5.09 -25.78
C SER A 166 -7.52 -6.54 -26.07
N PRO A 167 -7.33 -7.01 -27.32
CA PRO A 167 -7.52 -8.42 -27.63
C PRO A 167 -6.40 -9.22 -26.93
N PHE A 168 -6.73 -9.83 -25.83
CA PHE A 168 -5.91 -10.88 -25.25
C PHE A 168 -6.13 -12.16 -26.07
N GLU A 169 -5.27 -12.44 -27.02
CA GLU A 169 -5.34 -13.60 -27.95
C GLU A 169 -4.70 -14.86 -27.37
N GLY A 170 -4.79 -15.12 -26.11
CA GLY A 170 -4.18 -16.30 -25.49
C GLY A 170 -5.06 -17.00 -24.49
N ALA A 171 -4.64 -18.18 -24.05
CA ALA A 171 -5.27 -18.85 -22.93
C ALA A 171 -5.08 -17.99 -21.67
N ARG A 172 -6.19 -17.46 -21.18
CA ARG A 172 -6.26 -16.57 -20.03
C ARG A 172 -6.55 -17.42 -18.82
N GLU A 173 -5.54 -17.99 -18.25
CA GLU A 173 -5.73 -18.86 -17.11
C GLU A 173 -5.25 -18.16 -15.86
N LEU A 174 -6.20 -17.58 -15.13
CA LEU A 174 -6.01 -17.29 -13.73
C LEU A 174 -6.19 -18.60 -12.98
N MET A 175 -5.15 -19.05 -12.34
CA MET A 175 -5.24 -20.20 -11.44
C MET A 175 -5.29 -19.71 -10.00
N GLU A 176 -6.26 -20.23 -9.25
CA GLU A 176 -6.20 -20.17 -7.81
C GLU A 176 -4.92 -20.88 -7.36
N GLY A 177 -4.05 -20.17 -6.70
CA GLY A 177 -2.78 -20.74 -6.28
C GLY A 177 -2.13 -19.94 -5.19
N ASN A 178 -1.79 -20.66 -4.18
CA ASN A 178 -0.90 -20.17 -3.15
C ASN A 178 0.28 -21.11 -3.01
N PRO A 179 1.44 -20.75 -3.56
CA PRO A 179 2.63 -21.58 -3.41
C PRO A 179 3.19 -21.61 -1.98
N ASN A 180 2.85 -20.63 -1.11
CA ASN A 180 3.60 -20.44 0.14
C ASN A 180 2.77 -20.19 1.42
N ASP A 181 1.44 -20.07 1.36
CA ASP A 181 0.70 -19.59 2.55
C ASP A 181 0.16 -20.69 3.44
N GLY A 182 0.44 -21.97 3.18
CA GLY A 182 -0.02 -23.07 4.04
C GLY A 182 -1.54 -23.07 4.34
N GLY A 183 -2.36 -22.44 3.49
CA GLY A 183 -3.79 -22.27 3.65
C GLY A 183 -4.21 -21.17 4.63
N ARG A 184 -3.27 -20.32 5.07
CA ARG A 184 -3.57 -19.21 6.00
C ARG A 184 -4.13 -18.00 5.25
N VAL A 185 -5.23 -17.45 5.74
CA VAL A 185 -5.77 -16.17 5.25
C VAL A 185 -4.88 -15.02 5.74
N ILE A 186 -4.47 -14.13 4.82
CA ILE A 186 -3.69 -12.93 5.09
C ILE A 186 -4.58 -11.73 4.77
N GLY A 187 -5.07 -11.04 5.79
CA GLY A 187 -5.91 -9.85 5.66
C GLY A 187 -5.10 -8.58 5.90
N LEU A 188 -4.95 -7.74 4.88
CA LEU A 188 -4.20 -6.47 4.95
C LEU A 188 -5.12 -5.25 4.77
N SER A 189 -6.39 -5.37 5.13
CA SER A 189 -7.35 -4.27 5.11
C SER A 189 -7.07 -3.29 6.24
N LEU A 190 -7.20 -2.00 5.95
CA LEU A 190 -6.96 -0.91 6.90
C LEU A 190 -8.27 -0.21 7.27
N ASP A 191 -8.45 0.10 8.56
CA ASP A 191 -9.47 1.03 9.02
C ASP A 191 -9.01 2.46 8.73
N CYS A 192 -9.82 3.23 8.02
CA CYS A 192 -9.51 4.60 7.60
C CYS A 192 -10.38 5.65 8.33
N ALA A 193 -10.90 5.32 9.52
CA ALA A 193 -11.77 6.20 10.26
C ALA A 193 -11.05 7.47 10.75
N GLU A 194 -9.80 7.34 11.19
CA GLU A 194 -9.02 8.46 11.73
C GLU A 194 -8.73 9.53 10.67
N ILE A 195 -8.26 9.15 9.48
CA ILE A 195 -7.97 10.11 8.41
C ILE A 195 -9.26 10.83 7.94
N ARG A 196 -10.37 10.10 7.90
CA ARG A 196 -11.68 10.68 7.58
C ARG A 196 -12.13 11.69 8.65
N HIS A 197 -11.97 11.35 9.92
CA HIS A 197 -12.35 12.20 11.04
C HIS A 197 -11.49 13.47 11.09
N GLN A 198 -10.17 13.32 10.98
CA GLN A 198 -9.22 14.42 11.14
C GLN A 198 -9.14 15.34 9.91
N PHE A 199 -9.18 14.79 8.70
CA PHE A 199 -8.96 15.55 7.45
C PHE A 199 -10.18 15.60 6.54
N GLY A 200 -11.30 14.98 6.90
CA GLY A 200 -12.49 14.89 6.04
C GLY A 200 -12.27 14.07 4.78
N ILE A 201 -11.17 13.29 4.70
CA ILE A 201 -10.80 12.51 3.52
C ILE A 201 -11.63 11.23 3.50
N GLN A 202 -12.44 11.09 2.44
CA GLN A 202 -13.24 9.89 2.21
C GLN A 202 -12.53 8.95 1.22
N GLN A 203 -12.75 7.65 1.43
CA GLN A 203 -12.37 6.62 0.49
C GLN A 203 -13.28 6.67 -0.75
N LEU A 204 -12.73 6.38 -1.93
CA LEU A 204 -13.43 6.24 -3.19
C LEU A 204 -13.32 4.82 -3.74
#